data_1fda06d1292a3f7b84bf572273a254d6
#
_entry.id   1fda06d1292a3f7b84bf572273a254d6
#
_cell.length_a   1.000
_cell.length_b   1.000
_cell.length_c   1.000
_cell.angle_alpha   90.00
_cell.angle_beta   90.00
_cell.angle_gamma   90.00
#
_symmetry.space_group_name_H-M   'P 1'
#
loop_
_entity.id
_entity.type
_entity.pdbx_description
1 polymer ?
#
loop_
_entity_poly.entity_id
_entity_poly.type
_entity_poly.pdbx_seq_one_letter_code
_entity_poly.pdbx_strand_id
1 'polypeptide(L)'
;MANQAKTINQKGDLMSYRPDIKLLDATIRDGGLVNNFGFSDEFVKELYKTNIKSGVEYMEFGYKASKELFDVEGFGKWKFCDEEDIRAIVGENDSPLKLSVMADVGRCDFKKDILPKSESVIDMIRIATYTHQMPGALEMINYCHDMGYE
;
A
#
# COMPACT_ATOMS: atom_id res chain seq x y z
N MET A 1 33.53 6.66 -18.52
CA MET A 1 34.15 6.18 -17.25
C MET A 1 33.12 5.29 -16.58
N ALA A 2 33.39 3.98 -16.55
CA ALA A 2 32.46 2.98 -16.04
C ALA A 2 32.39 3.07 -14.51
N ASN A 3 31.20 3.24 -14.00
CA ASN A 3 30.90 3.23 -12.56
C ASN A 3 31.05 1.77 -12.09
N GLN A 4 32.18 1.44 -11.45
CA GLN A 4 32.38 0.13 -10.82
C GLN A 4 31.43 0.03 -9.64
N ALA A 5 30.38 -0.79 -9.78
CA ALA A 5 29.58 -1.22 -8.65
C ALA A 5 30.53 -1.88 -7.62
N LYS A 6 30.70 -1.27 -6.46
CA LYS A 6 31.43 -1.88 -5.34
C LYS A 6 30.70 -3.15 -4.94
N THR A 7 31.32 -4.29 -5.20
CA THR A 7 30.85 -5.58 -4.73
C THR A 7 30.91 -5.56 -3.19
N ILE A 8 29.74 -5.53 -2.55
CA ILE A 8 29.60 -5.60 -1.09
C ILE A 8 29.86 -7.06 -0.68
N ASN A 9 31.11 -7.40 -0.46
CA ASN A 9 31.55 -8.72 0.02
C ASN A 9 32.29 -8.55 1.34
N GLN A 10 31.67 -7.91 2.35
CA GLN A 10 32.19 -7.93 3.71
C GLN A 10 31.15 -8.46 4.68
N LYS A 11 31.44 -9.64 5.20
CA LYS A 11 30.77 -10.27 6.33
C LYS A 11 30.84 -9.28 7.51
N GLY A 12 29.69 -8.64 7.84
CA GLY A 12 29.59 -7.82 9.04
C GLY A 12 29.15 -6.36 8.89
N ASP A 13 28.93 -5.86 7.68
CA ASP A 13 28.43 -4.49 7.50
C ASP A 13 26.91 -4.45 7.41
N LEU A 14 26.26 -4.67 8.55
CA LEU A 14 24.80 -4.58 8.73
C LEU A 14 24.27 -3.14 8.56
N MET A 15 25.18 -2.15 8.53
CA MET A 15 24.86 -0.72 8.50
C MET A 15 25.11 -0.10 7.13
N SER A 16 25.47 -0.89 6.10
CA SER A 16 25.66 -0.36 4.76
C SER A 16 24.30 -0.11 4.06
N TYR A 17 24.20 1.04 3.40
CA TYR A 17 23.03 1.36 2.58
C TYR A 17 22.84 0.32 1.45
N ARG A 18 21.65 -0.25 1.39
CA ARG A 18 21.24 -1.29 0.44
C ARG A 18 20.16 -0.73 -0.49
N PRO A 19 20.53 -0.14 -1.63
CA PRO A 19 19.56 0.51 -2.54
C PRO A 19 18.59 -0.46 -3.21
N ASP A 20 18.90 -1.76 -3.15
CA ASP A 20 18.07 -2.86 -3.62
C ASP A 20 16.93 -3.22 -2.64
N ILE A 21 17.03 -2.77 -1.38
CA ILE A 21 15.98 -2.97 -0.37
C ILE A 21 15.08 -1.75 -0.34
N LYS A 22 13.78 -1.97 -0.43
CA LYS A 22 12.74 -0.95 -0.29
C LYS A 22 12.00 -1.14 1.03
N LEU A 23 11.74 -0.03 1.71
CA LEU A 23 10.98 -0.04 2.97
C LEU A 23 9.52 0.27 2.67
N LEU A 24 8.63 -0.54 3.23
CA LEU A 24 7.19 -0.30 3.23
C LEU A 24 6.73 -0.13 4.67
N ASP A 25 6.17 1.04 4.98
CA ASP A 25 5.46 1.27 6.24
C ASP A 25 4.03 0.73 6.15
N ALA A 26 3.69 -0.21 7.02
CA ALA A 26 2.36 -0.81 7.11
C ALA A 26 1.65 -0.45 8.43
N THR A 27 2.03 0.65 9.08
CA THR A 27 1.50 1.04 10.40
C THR A 27 -0.02 1.11 10.41
N ILE A 28 -0.63 1.73 9.40
CA ILE A 28 -2.10 1.86 9.32
C ILE A 28 -2.74 0.52 8.96
N ARG A 29 -2.19 -0.21 7.99
CA ARG A 29 -2.76 -1.48 7.54
C ARG A 29 -2.68 -2.55 8.64
N ASP A 30 -1.52 -2.76 9.26
CA ASP A 30 -1.35 -3.77 10.31
C ASP A 30 -1.98 -3.32 11.64
N GLY A 31 -1.75 -2.07 12.06
CA GLY A 31 -2.34 -1.52 13.28
C GLY A 31 -3.87 -1.47 13.23
N GLY A 32 -4.44 -1.31 12.04
CA GLY A 32 -5.88 -1.36 11.81
C GLY A 32 -6.56 -2.65 12.25
N LEU A 33 -5.83 -3.77 12.26
CA LEU A 33 -6.33 -5.05 12.76
C LEU A 33 -6.60 -5.04 14.27
N VAL A 34 -6.01 -4.10 15.01
CA VAL A 34 -6.16 -3.99 16.46
C VAL A 34 -7.23 -2.99 16.85
N ASN A 35 -7.44 -1.91 16.06
CA ASN A 35 -8.35 -0.81 16.37
C ASN A 35 -9.49 -0.64 15.36
N ASN A 36 -9.82 -1.69 14.61
CA ASN A 36 -10.82 -1.67 13.53
C ASN A 36 -10.59 -0.55 12.51
N PHE A 37 -9.33 -0.22 12.21
CA PHE A 37 -8.94 0.84 11.26
C PHE A 37 -9.37 2.26 11.68
N GLY A 38 -9.61 2.48 12.98
CA GLY A 38 -10.05 3.73 13.57
C GLY A 38 -8.89 4.70 13.85
N PHE A 39 -8.10 5.05 12.83
CA PHE A 39 -7.09 6.10 12.93
C PHE A 39 -7.67 7.45 12.52
N SER A 40 -7.32 8.52 13.27
CA SER A 40 -7.72 9.88 12.91
C SER A 40 -6.93 10.39 11.69
N ASP A 41 -7.51 11.32 10.96
CA ASP A 41 -6.88 11.92 9.79
C ASP A 41 -5.59 12.67 10.16
N GLU A 42 -5.55 13.32 11.34
CA GLU A 42 -4.36 13.98 11.83
C GLU A 42 -3.20 12.99 12.02
N PHE A 43 -3.48 11.83 12.64
CA PHE A 43 -2.47 10.80 12.84
C PHE A 43 -1.93 10.28 11.50
N VAL A 44 -2.82 9.93 10.57
CA VAL A 44 -2.43 9.40 9.25
C VAL A 44 -1.65 10.43 8.45
N LYS A 45 -2.05 11.70 8.51
CA LYS A 45 -1.35 12.81 7.85
C LYS A 45 0.05 13.05 8.42
N GLU A 46 0.22 12.99 9.73
CA GLU A 46 1.54 13.13 10.35
C GLU A 46 2.44 11.92 10.07
N LEU A 47 1.88 10.71 10.03
CA LEU A 47 2.61 9.52 9.62
C LEU A 47 3.07 9.63 8.15
N TYR A 48 2.20 10.05 7.24
CA TYR A 48 2.54 10.30 5.83
C TYR A 48 3.72 11.27 5.69
N LYS A 49 3.66 12.43 6.37
CA LYS A 49 4.74 13.42 6.37
C LYS A 49 6.04 12.86 6.97
N THR A 50 5.92 12.04 8.01
CA THR A 50 7.06 11.41 8.67
C THR A 50 7.75 10.42 7.76
N ASN A 51 6.98 9.59 7.04
CA ASN A 51 7.49 8.65 6.06
C ASN A 51 8.27 9.37 4.93
N ILE A 52 7.73 10.47 4.41
CA ILE A 52 8.45 11.30 3.43
C ILE A 52 9.78 11.80 3.99
N LYS A 53 9.78 12.39 5.20
CA LYS A 53 10.99 12.93 5.84
C LYS A 53 12.03 11.85 6.14
N SER A 54 11.58 10.64 6.43
CA SER A 54 12.45 9.50 6.77
C SER A 54 12.97 8.77 5.55
N GLY A 55 12.49 9.09 4.34
CA GLY A 55 12.90 8.43 3.11
C GLY A 55 12.37 7.01 2.96
N VAL A 56 11.23 6.70 3.58
CA VAL A 56 10.48 5.46 3.35
C VAL A 56 9.98 5.46 1.92
N GLU A 57 10.08 4.34 1.20
CA GLU A 57 9.70 4.26 -0.21
C GLU A 57 8.22 3.99 -0.42
N TYR A 58 7.56 3.24 0.48
CA TYR A 58 6.14 2.91 0.36
C TYR A 58 5.40 3.11 1.68
N MET A 59 4.16 3.62 1.62
CA MET A 59 3.23 3.67 2.75
C MET A 59 1.96 2.91 2.39
N GLU A 60 1.59 1.92 3.20
CA GLU A 60 0.36 1.15 3.02
C GLU A 60 -0.74 1.66 3.94
N PHE A 61 -1.77 2.26 3.35
CA PHE A 61 -2.86 2.92 4.09
C PHE A 61 -3.85 1.96 4.74
N GLY A 62 -4.05 0.80 4.15
CA GLY A 62 -5.00 -0.15 4.68
C GLY A 62 -5.45 -1.18 3.65
N TYR A 63 -6.72 -1.55 3.72
CA TYR A 63 -7.31 -2.50 2.79
C TYR A 63 -8.19 -1.82 1.75
N LYS A 64 -8.33 -2.47 0.60
CA LYS A 64 -9.35 -2.21 -0.41
C LYS A 64 -10.47 -3.24 -0.23
N ALA A 65 -11.09 -3.26 0.98
CA ALA A 65 -12.18 -4.18 1.28
C ALA A 65 -13.49 -3.71 0.62
N SER A 66 -14.28 -4.66 0.12
CA SER A 66 -15.58 -4.34 -0.44
C SER A 66 -16.59 -3.95 0.65
N LYS A 67 -17.24 -2.80 0.50
CA LYS A 67 -18.29 -2.33 1.41
C LYS A 67 -19.56 -3.18 1.36
N GLU A 68 -19.71 -4.03 0.34
CA GLU A 68 -20.82 -4.98 0.25
C GLU A 68 -20.60 -6.24 1.11
N LEU A 69 -19.34 -6.53 1.45
CA LEU A 69 -18.95 -7.72 2.22
C LEU A 69 -18.68 -7.44 3.71
N PHE A 70 -18.52 -6.18 4.08
CA PHE A 70 -18.18 -5.78 5.44
C PHE A 70 -19.17 -4.75 5.97
N ASP A 71 -19.42 -4.81 7.28
CA ASP A 71 -20.17 -3.78 7.99
C ASP A 71 -19.37 -2.47 8.03
N VAL A 72 -19.86 -1.47 7.30
CA VAL A 72 -19.18 -0.16 7.18
C VAL A 72 -19.14 0.57 8.52
N GLU A 73 -20.15 0.40 9.38
CA GLU A 73 -20.22 1.07 10.69
C GLU A 73 -19.26 0.43 11.71
N GLY A 74 -18.88 -0.84 11.51
CA GLY A 74 -17.96 -1.58 12.38
C GLY A 74 -16.49 -1.26 12.19
N PHE A 75 -16.12 -0.52 11.12
CA PHE A 75 -14.73 -0.25 10.76
C PHE A 75 -14.48 1.20 10.39
N GLY A 76 -13.27 1.68 10.68
CA GLY A 76 -12.79 2.96 10.18
C GLY A 76 -12.53 2.92 8.65
N LYS A 77 -12.46 4.10 8.05
CA LYS A 77 -12.34 4.30 6.60
C LYS A 77 -11.10 3.65 5.96
N TRP A 78 -10.03 3.43 6.72
CA TRP A 78 -8.80 2.77 6.27
C TRP A 78 -8.96 1.26 6.04
N LYS A 79 -10.13 0.67 6.39
CA LYS A 79 -10.53 -0.67 5.96
C LYS A 79 -10.92 -0.70 4.48
N PHE A 80 -11.42 0.41 3.96
CA PHE A 80 -11.94 0.50 2.60
C PHE A 80 -11.04 1.32 1.68
N CYS A 81 -10.27 2.25 2.23
CA CYS A 81 -9.32 3.09 1.50
C CYS A 81 -9.92 3.71 0.24
N ASP A 82 -11.08 4.40 0.40
CA ASP A 82 -11.66 5.11 -0.73
C ASP A 82 -10.68 6.17 -1.25
N GLU A 83 -10.70 6.39 -2.54
CA GLU A 83 -9.80 7.34 -3.21
C GLU A 83 -9.88 8.74 -2.59
N GLU A 84 -11.09 9.19 -2.26
CA GLU A 84 -11.35 10.49 -1.64
C GLU A 84 -10.71 10.61 -0.25
N ASP A 85 -10.76 9.54 0.54
CA ASP A 85 -10.16 9.52 1.87
C ASP A 85 -8.64 9.59 1.83
N ILE A 86 -8.02 8.89 0.88
CA ILE A 86 -6.56 8.95 0.67
C ILE A 86 -6.19 10.34 0.16
N ARG A 87 -6.89 10.89 -0.83
CA ARG A 87 -6.65 12.23 -1.36
C ARG A 87 -6.80 13.33 -0.31
N ALA A 88 -7.71 13.19 0.65
CA ALA A 88 -7.85 14.12 1.75
C ALA A 88 -6.58 14.23 2.62
N ILE A 89 -5.76 13.17 2.65
CA ILE A 89 -4.49 13.13 3.39
C ILE A 89 -3.31 13.61 2.54
N VAL A 90 -3.19 13.09 1.31
CA VAL A 90 -1.98 13.22 0.48
C VAL A 90 -2.09 14.24 -0.64
N GLY A 91 -3.31 14.71 -0.97
CA GLY A 91 -3.55 15.48 -2.21
C GLY A 91 -3.28 14.63 -3.44
N GLU A 92 -2.55 15.17 -4.40
CA GLU A 92 -2.12 14.44 -5.61
C GLU A 92 -0.77 13.72 -5.42
N ASN A 93 -0.25 13.70 -4.19
CA ASN A 93 1.02 13.07 -3.82
C ASN A 93 2.21 13.45 -4.73
N ASP A 94 2.65 14.70 -4.63
CA ASP A 94 3.84 15.19 -5.34
C ASP A 94 5.17 14.72 -4.70
N SER A 95 5.11 13.82 -3.71
CA SER A 95 6.28 13.32 -2.99
C SER A 95 6.88 12.06 -3.65
N PRO A 96 8.12 11.67 -3.32
CA PRO A 96 8.70 10.42 -3.79
C PRO A 96 8.13 9.17 -3.09
N LEU A 97 7.35 9.34 -2.02
CA LEU A 97 6.71 8.24 -1.28
C LEU A 97 5.60 7.62 -2.13
N LYS A 98 5.72 6.35 -2.45
CA LYS A 98 4.68 5.60 -3.16
C LYS A 98 3.59 5.13 -2.21
N LEU A 99 2.35 5.21 -2.66
CA LEU A 99 1.17 4.85 -1.89
C LEU A 99 0.72 3.43 -2.22
N SER A 100 0.41 2.66 -1.19
CA SER A 100 -0.01 1.27 -1.33
C SER A 100 -1.30 0.99 -0.56
N VAL A 101 -2.06 0.01 -1.03
CA VAL A 101 -3.15 -0.63 -0.31
C VAL A 101 -3.07 -2.14 -0.48
N MET A 102 -3.65 -2.88 0.45
CA MET A 102 -3.77 -4.33 0.34
C MET A 102 -5.17 -4.72 -0.12
N ALA A 103 -5.27 -5.68 -1.03
CA ALA A 103 -6.53 -6.24 -1.49
C ALA A 103 -6.53 -7.77 -1.32
N ASP A 104 -7.47 -8.29 -0.53
CA ASP A 104 -7.57 -9.72 -0.26
C ASP A 104 -8.49 -10.40 -1.28
N VAL A 105 -8.05 -11.52 -1.81
CA VAL A 105 -8.88 -12.36 -2.67
C VAL A 105 -10.14 -12.81 -1.93
N GLY A 106 -11.30 -12.55 -2.55
CA GLY A 106 -12.60 -12.86 -1.97
C GLY A 106 -13.12 -11.87 -0.92
N ARG A 107 -12.38 -10.78 -0.68
CA ARG A 107 -12.77 -9.69 0.24
C ARG A 107 -12.77 -8.31 -0.43
N CYS A 108 -12.37 -8.25 -1.69
CA CYS A 108 -12.40 -7.09 -2.54
C CYS A 108 -13.09 -7.47 -3.86
N ASP A 109 -14.05 -6.69 -4.31
CA ASP A 109 -14.53 -6.76 -5.69
C ASP A 109 -13.62 -5.87 -6.54
N PHE A 110 -12.50 -6.44 -6.98
CA PHE A 110 -11.45 -5.67 -7.62
C PHE A 110 -11.88 -4.98 -8.93
N LYS A 111 -12.89 -5.52 -9.60
CA LYS A 111 -13.44 -4.90 -10.83
C LYS A 111 -14.28 -3.65 -10.56
N LYS A 112 -14.80 -3.54 -9.33
CA LYS A 112 -15.63 -2.44 -8.87
C LYS A 112 -14.87 -1.48 -7.95
N ASP A 113 -14.08 -2.04 -7.03
CA ASP A 113 -13.46 -1.28 -5.94
C ASP A 113 -12.09 -0.67 -6.33
N ILE A 114 -11.46 -1.15 -7.42
CA ILE A 114 -10.15 -0.66 -7.90
C ILE A 114 -10.34 0.17 -9.16
N LEU A 115 -10.04 1.47 -9.05
CA LEU A 115 -10.06 2.40 -10.17
C LEU A 115 -8.87 2.19 -11.11
N PRO A 116 -8.92 2.64 -12.37
CA PRO A 116 -7.71 2.74 -13.20
C PRO A 116 -6.63 3.61 -12.53
N LYS A 117 -5.35 3.28 -12.69
CA LYS A 117 -4.23 4.06 -12.13
C LYS A 117 -4.30 5.54 -12.52
N SER A 118 -4.78 5.86 -13.71
CA SER A 118 -4.95 7.25 -14.18
C SER A 118 -5.95 8.08 -13.36
N GLU A 119 -6.79 7.42 -12.56
CA GLU A 119 -7.80 8.04 -11.72
C GLU A 119 -7.47 7.91 -10.22
N SER A 120 -6.34 7.29 -9.88
CA SER A 120 -5.95 6.97 -8.51
C SER A 120 -4.59 7.56 -8.13
N VAL A 121 -4.46 7.99 -6.87
CA VAL A 121 -3.17 8.38 -6.27
C VAL A 121 -2.39 7.17 -5.75
N ILE A 122 -3.01 5.99 -5.67
CA ILE A 122 -2.37 4.74 -5.26
C ILE A 122 -1.39 4.29 -6.35
N ASP A 123 -0.20 3.85 -5.96
CA ASP A 123 0.84 3.37 -6.89
C ASP A 123 0.91 1.85 -6.96
N MET A 124 0.68 1.17 -5.84
CA MET A 124 0.82 -0.27 -5.72
C MET A 124 -0.38 -0.89 -5.03
N ILE A 125 -0.83 -2.03 -5.55
CA ILE A 125 -1.86 -2.86 -4.90
C ILE A 125 -1.25 -4.20 -4.54
N ARG A 126 -1.09 -4.46 -3.24
CA ARG A 126 -0.58 -5.74 -2.75
C ARG A 126 -1.71 -6.75 -2.62
N ILE A 127 -1.65 -7.82 -3.39
CA ILE A 127 -2.66 -8.88 -3.36
C ILE A 127 -2.33 -9.88 -2.25
N ALA A 128 -3.27 -10.06 -1.32
CA ALA A 128 -3.20 -11.08 -0.28
C ALA A 128 -4.11 -12.27 -0.61
N THR A 129 -3.60 -13.48 -0.40
CA THR A 129 -4.33 -14.70 -0.74
C THR A 129 -3.89 -15.90 0.12
N TYR A 130 -4.75 -16.89 0.20
CA TYR A 130 -4.40 -18.20 0.69
C TYR A 130 -4.03 -19.14 -0.46
N THR A 131 -3.24 -20.19 -0.18
CA THR A 131 -2.73 -21.11 -1.20
C THR A 131 -3.84 -21.71 -2.08
N HIS A 132 -5.00 -22.01 -1.50
CA HIS A 132 -6.14 -22.56 -2.25
C HIS A 132 -6.87 -21.56 -3.13
N GLN A 133 -6.58 -20.25 -3.01
CA GLN A 133 -7.19 -19.17 -3.79
C GLN A 133 -6.26 -18.62 -4.90
N MET A 134 -5.13 -19.28 -5.16
CA MET A 134 -4.14 -18.80 -6.14
C MET A 134 -4.70 -18.47 -7.53
N PRO A 135 -5.67 -19.23 -8.11
CA PRO A 135 -6.25 -18.84 -9.40
C PRO A 135 -6.92 -17.45 -9.36
N GLY A 136 -7.67 -17.14 -8.29
CA GLY A 136 -8.28 -15.81 -8.11
C GLY A 136 -7.24 -14.72 -7.87
N ALA A 137 -6.14 -15.02 -7.18
CA ALA A 137 -5.05 -14.08 -7.00
C ALA A 137 -4.39 -13.72 -8.32
N LEU A 138 -4.14 -14.68 -9.20
CA LEU A 138 -3.57 -14.42 -10.53
C LEU A 138 -4.50 -13.57 -11.40
N GLU A 139 -5.81 -13.82 -11.36
CA GLU A 139 -6.77 -12.97 -12.07
C GLU A 139 -6.70 -11.52 -11.56
N MET A 140 -6.69 -11.33 -10.25
CA MET A 140 -6.66 -10.02 -9.62
C MET A 140 -5.32 -9.28 -9.88
N ILE A 141 -4.19 -9.99 -9.84
CA ILE A 141 -2.86 -9.44 -10.18
C ILE A 141 -2.84 -8.95 -11.63
N ASN A 142 -3.28 -9.79 -12.57
CA ASN A 142 -3.34 -9.42 -13.98
C ASN A 142 -4.23 -8.20 -14.20
N TYR A 143 -5.39 -8.17 -13.57
CA TYR A 143 -6.29 -7.02 -13.63
C TYR A 143 -5.62 -5.74 -13.13
N CYS A 144 -5.01 -5.76 -11.95
CA CYS A 144 -4.33 -4.58 -11.39
C CYS A 144 -3.16 -4.13 -12.27
N HIS A 145 -2.38 -5.07 -12.79
CA HIS A 145 -1.30 -4.78 -13.73
C HIS A 145 -1.81 -4.11 -15.01
N ASP A 146 -2.89 -4.63 -15.62
CA ASP A 146 -3.49 -4.07 -16.83
C ASP A 146 -4.08 -2.68 -16.58
N MET A 147 -4.51 -2.38 -15.35
CA MET A 147 -4.95 -1.07 -14.90
C MET A 147 -3.79 -0.09 -14.63
N GLY A 148 -2.52 -0.54 -14.67
CA GLY A 148 -1.31 0.27 -14.55
C GLY A 148 -0.68 0.33 -13.16
N TYR A 149 -1.07 -0.55 -12.24
CA TYR A 149 -0.48 -0.62 -10.88
C TYR A 149 0.78 -1.47 -10.83
N GLU A 150 1.64 -1.17 -9.82
CA GLU A 150 2.68 -2.09 -9.35
C GLU A 150 2.05 -3.25 -8.60
#